data_8db22a403230dab969e94a08a472e73c
#
_entry.id   8db22a403230dab969e94a08a472e73c
#
_cell.length_a   1.000
_cell.length_b   1.000
_cell.length_c   1.000
_cell.angle_alpha   90.00
_cell.angle_beta   90.00
_cell.angle_gamma   90.00
#
_symmetry.space_group_name_H-M   'P 1'
#
loop_
_entity.id
_entity.type
_entity.pdbx_description
1 polymer ?
#
loop_
_entity_poly.entity_id
_entity_poly.type
_entity_poly.pdbx_seq_one_letter_code
_entity_poly.pdbx_strand_id
1 'polypeptide(L)'
;MKKLLIIFLLFASLKGFSQENYLGEGPFNQLIIRGVTLINGDGSPPRGPVDIVVEDNIIVKIQVVGYPGVAIDEKKRPKLKKGGKELEASGMYLLPGFIDMHGHIGGVAQGANSEYVFKLWMAHGVTTVREPSGRSIDWTLDLKKKSDAHKIVAPRIFAYTGFGQTTKDFNPLNDAPISTAEDAREWVRANAKNGADGIKFFGAEPEIMAAALDENKKLGLGSACHHAQLSVARWNVLHSARAGLTSMEHWYGLPEALFNERTVQNYPLDYNYQNEQHRFEQAGKLWKQAAKPYSPHWNDVMNELLELDFTLDPTFNIYEASRDLQRARRAEWHETYTLPSLWKFYEPSKISHGSYWHYWGTEQEVSWKNNFQLWMTFINEYKNRGGRVTTGSDSGFIYQLYGFAYVRELELLREAGFHPLEVIRAATLNGAEALGWDDKIGSVQIGKLADFVIVEENPLQNLKVLYGTGAIKLTEANEVVRVGGVKYTIKDGVIYDAKRLLSDVKKMVDIQKEATNFTLKQPGINN
;
A
#
# COMPACT_ATOMS: atom_id res chain seq x y z
N MET A 1 -16.72 -60.58 -49.35
CA MET A 1 -16.99 -60.45 -47.90
C MET A 1 -16.28 -59.28 -47.33
N LYS A 2 -16.97 -58.13 -47.26
CA LYS A 2 -16.40 -56.86 -46.71
C LYS A 2 -16.74 -56.82 -45.21
N LYS A 3 -15.72 -56.76 -44.33
CA LYS A 3 -15.91 -56.58 -42.90
C LYS A 3 -16.03 -55.06 -42.63
N LEU A 4 -17.19 -54.70 -42.13
CA LEU A 4 -17.49 -53.33 -41.63
C LEU A 4 -16.90 -53.17 -40.24
N LEU A 5 -15.96 -52.22 -40.06
CA LEU A 5 -15.41 -51.88 -38.74
C LEU A 5 -16.20 -50.69 -38.20
N ILE A 6 -16.98 -50.94 -37.17
CA ILE A 6 -17.74 -49.89 -36.45
C ILE A 6 -16.81 -49.31 -35.38
N ILE A 7 -16.36 -48.03 -35.56
CA ILE A 7 -15.62 -47.26 -34.54
C ILE A 7 -16.64 -46.56 -33.66
N PHE A 8 -16.72 -46.99 -32.38
CA PHE A 8 -17.45 -46.29 -31.35
C PHE A 8 -16.59 -45.09 -30.85
N LEU A 9 -16.99 -43.88 -31.23
CA LEU A 9 -16.46 -42.65 -30.64
C LEU A 9 -17.14 -42.43 -29.29
N LEU A 10 -16.42 -42.70 -28.20
CA LEU A 10 -16.77 -42.25 -26.87
C LEU A 10 -16.55 -40.73 -26.78
N PHE A 11 -17.63 -39.97 -26.83
CA PHE A 11 -17.63 -38.58 -26.41
C PHE A 11 -17.55 -38.54 -24.86
N ALA A 12 -16.34 -38.42 -24.32
CA ALA A 12 -16.15 -38.00 -22.93
C ALA A 12 -16.58 -36.54 -22.84
N SER A 13 -17.74 -36.25 -22.30
CA SER A 13 -18.17 -34.92 -21.92
C SER A 13 -17.29 -34.45 -20.77
N LEU A 14 -16.24 -33.72 -21.09
CA LEU A 14 -15.53 -32.88 -20.15
C LEU A 14 -16.54 -31.83 -19.65
N LYS A 15 -17.18 -32.09 -18.52
CA LYS A 15 -17.82 -31.07 -17.72
C LYS A 15 -16.67 -30.16 -17.25
N GLY A 16 -16.40 -29.09 -17.99
CA GLY A 16 -15.62 -27.98 -17.49
C GLY A 16 -16.31 -27.47 -16.23
N PHE A 17 -15.74 -27.71 -15.08
CA PHE A 17 -16.10 -27.01 -13.86
C PHE A 17 -15.79 -25.53 -14.13
N SER A 18 -16.80 -24.77 -14.53
CA SER A 18 -16.77 -23.33 -14.41
C SER A 18 -16.59 -23.03 -12.92
N GLN A 19 -15.38 -22.72 -12.51
CA GLN A 19 -15.12 -22.26 -11.16
C GLN A 19 -15.84 -20.92 -11.06
N GLU A 20 -16.92 -20.83 -10.28
CA GLU A 20 -17.59 -19.55 -10.01
C GLU A 20 -16.54 -18.57 -9.49
N ASN A 21 -16.40 -17.43 -10.18
CA ASN A 21 -15.50 -16.38 -9.74
C ASN A 21 -15.95 -15.90 -8.36
N TYR A 22 -15.13 -16.15 -7.35
CA TYR A 22 -15.40 -15.70 -5.99
C TYR A 22 -15.32 -14.17 -5.93
N LEU A 23 -16.43 -13.52 -5.64
CA LEU A 23 -16.56 -12.07 -5.53
C LEU A 23 -16.84 -11.61 -4.08
N GLY A 24 -16.64 -12.49 -3.08
CA GLY A 24 -17.00 -12.25 -1.69
C GLY A 24 -18.39 -12.78 -1.34
N GLU A 25 -18.82 -12.56 -0.09
CA GLU A 25 -20.16 -12.87 0.41
C GLU A 25 -20.89 -11.58 0.78
N GLY A 26 -22.06 -11.37 0.21
CA GLY A 26 -22.86 -10.16 0.42
C GLY A 26 -23.01 -9.33 -0.86
N PRO A 27 -23.41 -8.05 -0.79
CA PRO A 27 -23.79 -7.34 0.45
C PRO A 27 -25.04 -7.93 1.11
N PHE A 28 -25.18 -7.71 2.43
CA PHE A 28 -26.32 -8.17 3.23
C PHE A 28 -27.19 -7.00 3.65
N ASN A 29 -28.51 -7.20 3.77
CA ASN A 29 -29.41 -6.20 4.35
C ASN A 29 -29.07 -5.87 5.82
N GLN A 30 -28.47 -6.85 6.53
CA GLN A 30 -27.85 -6.66 7.83
C GLN A 30 -26.75 -7.70 8.01
N LEU A 31 -25.57 -7.23 8.47
CA LEU A 31 -24.47 -8.08 8.94
C LEU A 31 -24.23 -7.77 10.41
N ILE A 32 -24.17 -8.82 11.26
CA ILE A 32 -23.75 -8.68 12.65
C ILE A 32 -22.45 -9.45 12.86
N ILE A 33 -21.40 -8.71 13.25
CA ILE A 33 -20.11 -9.29 13.62
C ILE A 33 -20.12 -9.46 15.14
N ARG A 34 -19.91 -10.69 15.60
CA ARG A 34 -20.15 -11.10 16.99
C ARG A 34 -18.86 -11.17 17.82
N GLY A 35 -18.85 -10.53 18.98
CA GLY A 35 -17.93 -10.80 20.09
C GLY A 35 -16.47 -10.39 19.89
N VAL A 36 -16.17 -9.47 19.01
CA VAL A 36 -14.80 -9.06 18.70
C VAL A 36 -14.19 -8.14 19.77
N THR A 37 -12.86 -8.15 19.86
CA THR A 37 -12.10 -7.05 20.46
C THR A 37 -11.85 -5.98 19.40
N LEU A 38 -12.42 -4.79 19.60
CA LEU A 38 -12.33 -3.68 18.65
C LEU A 38 -11.08 -2.84 18.90
N ILE A 39 -10.24 -2.67 17.88
CA ILE A 39 -9.15 -1.69 17.78
C ILE A 39 -9.64 -0.61 16.82
N ASN A 40 -9.99 0.56 17.33
CA ASN A 40 -10.82 1.54 16.62
C ASN A 40 -10.10 2.28 15.47
N GLY A 41 -8.77 2.26 15.41
CA GLY A 41 -7.98 2.97 14.38
C GLY A 41 -7.65 4.43 14.72
N ASP A 42 -8.25 5.01 15.75
CA ASP A 42 -8.05 6.40 16.19
C ASP A 42 -6.96 6.59 17.27
N GLY A 43 -6.26 5.51 17.62
CA GLY A 43 -5.27 5.49 18.70
C GLY A 43 -5.84 5.19 20.07
N SER A 44 -7.17 5.06 20.22
CA SER A 44 -7.80 4.68 21.48
C SER A 44 -7.50 3.23 21.87
N PRO A 45 -7.51 2.89 23.19
CA PRO A 45 -7.28 1.53 23.65
C PRO A 45 -8.33 0.54 23.11
N PRO A 46 -7.93 -0.73 22.87
CA PRO A 46 -8.87 -1.77 22.48
C PRO A 46 -10.00 -1.97 23.49
N ARG A 47 -11.18 -2.30 23.00
CA ARG A 47 -12.35 -2.59 23.83
C ARG A 47 -13.12 -3.81 23.31
N GLY A 48 -13.66 -4.60 24.20
CA GLY A 48 -14.44 -5.80 23.84
C GLY A 48 -14.80 -6.65 25.04
N PRO A 49 -15.64 -7.69 24.84
CA PRO A 49 -16.25 -8.05 23.55
C PRO A 49 -17.36 -7.09 23.10
N VAL A 50 -17.38 -6.80 21.81
CA VAL A 50 -18.44 -5.98 21.18
C VAL A 50 -19.09 -6.72 20.00
N ASP A 51 -20.39 -6.47 19.79
CA ASP A 51 -21.08 -6.82 18.56
C ASP A 51 -21.21 -5.57 17.69
N ILE A 52 -20.89 -5.68 16.39
CA ILE A 52 -21.01 -4.60 15.41
C ILE A 52 -22.13 -4.92 14.45
N VAL A 53 -23.08 -4.00 14.28
CA VAL A 53 -24.20 -4.13 13.35
C VAL A 53 -23.97 -3.21 12.17
N VAL A 54 -24.00 -3.80 10.99
CA VAL A 54 -23.94 -3.12 9.69
C VAL A 54 -25.30 -3.31 9.01
N GLU A 55 -25.84 -2.24 8.46
CA GLU A 55 -27.04 -2.29 7.60
C GLU A 55 -26.66 -1.71 6.24
N ASP A 56 -26.97 -2.44 5.19
CA ASP A 56 -26.44 -2.25 3.85
C ASP A 56 -24.88 -2.23 3.91
N ASN A 57 -24.25 -1.08 3.83
CA ASN A 57 -22.79 -0.93 3.97
C ASN A 57 -22.38 0.02 5.10
N ILE A 58 -23.30 0.44 5.97
CA ILE A 58 -23.06 1.43 7.03
C ILE A 58 -23.06 0.78 8.41
N ILE A 59 -22.12 1.17 9.25
CA ILE A 59 -22.08 0.81 10.69
C ILE A 59 -23.20 1.55 11.40
N VAL A 60 -24.22 0.82 11.87
CA VAL A 60 -25.38 1.43 12.55
C VAL A 60 -25.35 1.26 14.07
N LYS A 61 -24.57 0.29 14.58
CA LYS A 61 -24.46 0.05 16.02
C LYS A 61 -23.16 -0.63 16.40
N ILE A 62 -22.59 -0.22 17.55
CA ILE A 62 -21.48 -0.89 18.22
C ILE A 62 -21.95 -1.16 19.66
N GLN A 63 -22.17 -2.42 20.00
CA GLN A 63 -22.76 -2.82 21.27
C GLN A 63 -21.76 -3.57 22.14
N VAL A 64 -21.42 -3.04 23.31
CA VAL A 64 -20.68 -3.77 24.35
C VAL A 64 -21.57 -4.89 24.90
N VAL A 65 -21.11 -6.13 24.80
CA VAL A 65 -21.89 -7.32 25.18
C VAL A 65 -21.30 -8.08 26.37
N GLY A 66 -20.16 -7.65 26.88
CA GLY A 66 -19.48 -8.27 28.03
C GLY A 66 -18.22 -7.52 28.44
N TYR A 67 -17.37 -8.21 29.19
CA TYR A 67 -16.06 -7.73 29.64
C TYR A 67 -15.02 -8.85 29.46
N PRO A 68 -13.72 -8.55 29.30
CA PRO A 68 -12.69 -9.56 29.23
C PRO A 68 -12.74 -10.54 30.40
N GLY A 69 -12.73 -11.84 30.11
CA GLY A 69 -12.80 -12.91 31.14
C GLY A 69 -14.18 -13.14 31.75
N VAL A 70 -15.21 -12.42 31.34
CA VAL A 70 -16.59 -12.60 31.81
C VAL A 70 -17.46 -13.10 30.67
N ALA A 71 -18.40 -14.02 30.96
CA ALA A 71 -19.33 -14.54 29.95
C ALA A 71 -20.13 -13.39 29.30
N ILE A 72 -20.35 -13.54 27.99
CA ILE A 72 -21.15 -12.57 27.21
C ILE A 72 -22.58 -12.55 27.71
N ASP A 73 -23.15 -11.37 27.87
CA ASP A 73 -24.56 -11.17 28.24
C ASP A 73 -25.42 -11.25 26.96
N GLU A 74 -26.00 -12.42 26.72
CA GLU A 74 -26.84 -12.68 25.54
C GLU A 74 -28.05 -11.73 25.43
N LYS A 75 -28.53 -11.16 26.54
CA LYS A 75 -29.64 -10.20 26.53
C LYS A 75 -29.26 -8.85 25.94
N LYS A 76 -27.97 -8.51 25.92
CA LYS A 76 -27.45 -7.26 25.33
C LYS A 76 -27.16 -7.38 23.85
N ARG A 77 -27.13 -8.61 23.31
CA ARG A 77 -26.76 -8.80 21.90
C ARG A 77 -27.84 -8.28 20.96
N PRO A 78 -27.45 -7.60 19.87
CA PRO A 78 -28.36 -7.19 18.81
C PRO A 78 -29.04 -8.42 18.18
N LYS A 79 -30.32 -8.27 17.85
CA LYS A 79 -31.07 -9.35 17.17
C LYS A 79 -30.86 -9.25 15.66
N LEU A 80 -30.66 -10.42 15.03
CA LEU A 80 -30.55 -10.51 13.59
C LEU A 80 -31.92 -10.28 12.94
N LYS A 81 -31.95 -9.43 11.89
CA LYS A 81 -33.12 -9.25 11.03
C LYS A 81 -33.31 -10.49 10.13
N LYS A 82 -34.54 -10.72 9.68
CA LYS A 82 -34.83 -11.78 8.71
C LYS A 82 -34.00 -11.56 7.43
N GLY A 83 -33.25 -12.58 7.01
CA GLY A 83 -32.37 -12.53 5.84
C GLY A 83 -31.03 -11.84 6.07
N GLY A 84 -30.70 -11.44 7.30
CA GLY A 84 -29.38 -10.97 7.67
C GLY A 84 -28.36 -12.09 7.83
N LYS A 85 -27.11 -11.73 7.99
CA LYS A 85 -25.95 -12.63 8.20
C LYS A 85 -25.34 -12.37 9.58
N GLU A 86 -25.01 -13.42 10.29
CA GLU A 86 -24.12 -13.37 11.45
C GLU A 86 -22.74 -13.89 11.07
N LEU A 87 -21.72 -13.17 11.53
CA LEU A 87 -20.33 -13.58 11.44
C LEU A 87 -19.78 -13.75 12.86
N GLU A 88 -19.57 -15.01 13.24
CA GLU A 88 -18.99 -15.32 14.56
C GLU A 88 -17.50 -15.00 14.54
N ALA A 89 -17.07 -14.12 15.45
CA ALA A 89 -15.70 -13.66 15.56
C ALA A 89 -15.26 -13.47 17.02
N SER A 90 -15.91 -14.19 17.96
CA SER A 90 -15.57 -14.14 19.38
C SER A 90 -14.11 -14.51 19.60
N GLY A 91 -13.43 -13.69 20.40
CA GLY A 91 -11.99 -13.84 20.68
C GLY A 91 -11.06 -13.30 19.61
N MET A 92 -11.59 -12.86 18.46
CA MET A 92 -10.81 -12.23 17.39
C MET A 92 -10.72 -10.72 17.59
N TYR A 93 -9.83 -10.09 16.83
CA TYR A 93 -9.61 -8.66 16.80
C TYR A 93 -10.16 -8.07 15.51
N LEU A 94 -10.86 -6.94 15.62
CA LEU A 94 -11.38 -6.21 14.48
C LEU A 94 -10.74 -4.82 14.44
N LEU A 95 -10.22 -4.47 13.26
CA LEU A 95 -9.63 -3.17 12.95
C LEU A 95 -10.40 -2.53 11.79
N PRO A 96 -10.30 -1.21 11.58
CA PRO A 96 -10.72 -0.61 10.31
C PRO A 96 -9.96 -1.23 9.14
N GLY A 97 -10.56 -1.23 7.96
CA GLY A 97 -9.87 -1.61 6.73
C GLY A 97 -8.64 -0.74 6.49
N PHE A 98 -7.54 -1.35 6.09
CA PHE A 98 -6.28 -0.66 5.84
C PHE A 98 -6.34 0.18 4.56
N ILE A 99 -5.57 1.27 4.57
CA ILE A 99 -5.45 2.23 3.46
C ILE A 99 -4.00 2.25 2.99
N ASP A 100 -3.76 1.77 1.76
CA ASP A 100 -2.44 1.87 1.12
C ASP A 100 -2.36 3.17 0.33
N MET A 101 -1.58 4.14 0.83
CA MET A 101 -1.48 5.48 0.25
C MET A 101 -0.53 5.55 -0.95
N HIS A 102 0.13 4.44 -1.30
CA HIS A 102 1.00 4.33 -2.47
C HIS A 102 0.91 2.93 -3.08
N GLY A 103 -0.20 2.66 -3.76
CA GLY A 103 -0.51 1.32 -4.26
C GLY A 103 -0.57 1.25 -5.79
N HIS A 104 0.47 0.70 -6.44
CA HIS A 104 0.45 0.40 -7.87
C HIS A 104 -0.40 -0.83 -8.18
N ILE A 105 -1.46 -0.67 -8.97
CA ILE A 105 -2.47 -1.71 -9.24
C ILE A 105 -2.06 -2.73 -10.32
N GLY A 106 -0.77 -3.01 -10.42
CA GLY A 106 -0.16 -3.89 -11.41
C GLY A 106 0.29 -3.15 -12.66
N GLY A 107 0.91 -3.86 -13.57
CA GLY A 107 1.40 -3.25 -14.80
C GLY A 107 2.08 -4.24 -15.76
N VAL A 108 2.31 -3.78 -16.98
CA VAL A 108 2.98 -4.59 -18.02
C VAL A 108 4.44 -4.83 -17.67
N ALA A 109 5.12 -3.80 -17.14
CA ALA A 109 6.52 -3.89 -16.77
C ALA A 109 6.76 -4.96 -15.68
N GLN A 110 5.89 -5.00 -14.68
CA GLN A 110 5.92 -5.99 -13.60
C GLN A 110 5.40 -7.36 -14.03
N GLY A 111 4.73 -7.46 -15.18
CA GLY A 111 4.06 -8.67 -15.62
C GLY A 111 2.97 -9.16 -14.65
N ALA A 112 2.39 -8.26 -13.87
CA ALA A 112 1.36 -8.51 -12.88
C ALA A 112 0.04 -7.88 -13.32
N ASN A 113 -1.04 -8.67 -13.37
CA ASN A 113 -2.37 -8.15 -13.63
C ASN A 113 -3.05 -7.65 -12.35
N SER A 114 -4.06 -6.79 -12.50
CA SER A 114 -4.73 -6.16 -11.36
C SER A 114 -5.49 -7.16 -10.49
N GLU A 115 -6.03 -8.24 -11.03
CA GLU A 115 -6.72 -9.28 -10.26
C GLU A 115 -5.80 -9.94 -9.23
N TYR A 116 -4.59 -10.31 -9.66
CA TYR A 116 -3.55 -10.85 -8.79
C TYR A 116 -3.18 -9.86 -7.67
N VAL A 117 -2.94 -8.60 -8.03
CA VAL A 117 -2.59 -7.53 -7.09
C VAL A 117 -3.70 -7.30 -6.07
N PHE A 118 -4.94 -7.17 -6.54
CA PHE A 118 -6.10 -6.89 -5.68
C PHE A 118 -6.38 -8.05 -4.72
N LYS A 119 -6.29 -9.30 -5.17
CA LYS A 119 -6.46 -10.45 -4.28
C LYS A 119 -5.40 -10.48 -3.17
N LEU A 120 -4.15 -10.12 -3.48
CA LEU A 120 -3.09 -10.01 -2.48
C LEU A 120 -3.37 -8.90 -1.47
N TRP A 121 -3.78 -7.71 -1.91
CA TRP A 121 -4.14 -6.63 -0.99
C TRP A 121 -5.33 -7.00 -0.10
N MET A 122 -6.40 -7.48 -0.71
CA MET A 122 -7.60 -7.89 0.03
C MET A 122 -7.31 -9.05 1.01
N ALA A 123 -6.38 -9.94 0.69
CA ALA A 123 -5.92 -10.99 1.61
C ALA A 123 -5.09 -10.47 2.81
N HIS A 124 -4.63 -9.21 2.75
CA HIS A 124 -3.87 -8.56 3.80
C HIS A 124 -4.61 -7.38 4.44
N GLY A 125 -5.92 -7.29 4.23
CA GLY A 125 -6.77 -6.30 4.91
C GLY A 125 -6.79 -4.92 4.26
N VAL A 126 -6.17 -4.71 3.11
CA VAL A 126 -6.21 -3.41 2.41
C VAL A 126 -7.56 -3.25 1.70
N THR A 127 -8.39 -2.34 2.19
CA THR A 127 -9.73 -2.05 1.65
C THR A 127 -9.79 -0.79 0.80
N THR A 128 -8.77 0.05 0.88
CA THR A 128 -8.66 1.30 0.12
C THR A 128 -7.23 1.49 -0.35
N VAL A 129 -7.06 1.96 -1.58
CA VAL A 129 -5.77 2.27 -2.18
C VAL A 129 -5.80 3.61 -2.87
N ARG A 130 -4.76 4.42 -2.67
CA ARG A 130 -4.45 5.54 -3.54
C ARG A 130 -3.51 5.05 -4.62
N GLU A 131 -4.01 5.00 -5.86
CA GLU A 131 -3.22 4.58 -7.02
C GLU A 131 -2.47 5.78 -7.58
N PRO A 132 -1.13 5.82 -7.47
CA PRO A 132 -0.34 7.01 -7.74
C PRO A 132 0.14 7.09 -9.20
N SER A 133 -0.73 7.09 -10.18
CA SER A 133 -0.43 7.11 -11.62
C SER A 133 -0.16 5.74 -12.26
N GLY A 134 -1.22 5.02 -12.56
CA GLY A 134 -1.19 3.76 -13.32
C GLY A 134 -0.94 3.94 -14.82
N ARG A 135 -1.30 2.92 -15.59
CA ARG A 135 -1.11 2.88 -17.05
C ARG A 135 -1.77 4.05 -17.79
N SER A 136 -3.00 4.34 -17.42
CA SER A 136 -3.75 5.52 -17.85
C SER A 136 -4.86 5.80 -16.85
N ILE A 137 -5.29 7.04 -16.77
CA ILE A 137 -6.38 7.42 -15.89
C ILE A 137 -7.68 6.67 -16.25
N ASP A 138 -7.98 6.48 -17.54
CA ASP A 138 -9.19 5.78 -17.99
C ASP A 138 -9.21 4.32 -17.54
N TRP A 139 -8.06 3.64 -17.60
CA TRP A 139 -7.94 2.27 -17.11
C TRP A 139 -8.14 2.18 -15.59
N THR A 140 -7.55 3.11 -14.84
CA THR A 140 -7.71 3.17 -13.38
C THR A 140 -9.17 3.48 -13.01
N LEU A 141 -9.83 4.40 -13.71
CA LEU A 141 -11.24 4.74 -13.51
C LEU A 141 -12.19 3.58 -13.86
N ASP A 142 -11.89 2.77 -14.87
CA ASP A 142 -12.65 1.56 -15.17
C ASP A 142 -12.57 0.53 -14.04
N LEU A 143 -11.35 0.32 -13.49
CA LEU A 143 -11.15 -0.57 -12.34
C LEU A 143 -11.83 -0.04 -11.08
N LYS A 144 -11.74 1.27 -10.80
CA LYS A 144 -12.48 1.95 -9.73
C LYS A 144 -13.97 1.66 -9.83
N LYS A 145 -14.57 1.90 -11.00
CA LYS A 145 -15.99 1.65 -11.25
C LYS A 145 -16.41 0.19 -11.05
N LYS A 146 -15.55 -0.75 -11.45
CA LYS A 146 -15.79 -2.18 -11.23
C LYS A 146 -15.67 -2.57 -9.76
N SER A 147 -14.72 -1.98 -9.03
CA SER A 147 -14.54 -2.20 -7.59
C SER A 147 -15.72 -1.63 -6.79
N ASP A 148 -16.16 -0.41 -7.09
CA ASP A 148 -17.29 0.24 -6.41
C ASP A 148 -18.61 -0.52 -6.64
N ALA A 149 -18.74 -1.16 -7.79
CA ALA A 149 -19.89 -2.00 -8.14
C ALA A 149 -19.77 -3.46 -7.69
N HIS A 150 -18.75 -3.83 -6.91
CA HIS A 150 -18.44 -5.20 -6.47
C HIS A 150 -18.36 -6.23 -7.61
N LYS A 151 -17.99 -5.79 -8.83
CA LYS A 151 -17.85 -6.68 -10.01
C LYS A 151 -16.49 -7.39 -10.05
N ILE A 152 -15.55 -6.95 -9.23
CA ILE A 152 -14.22 -7.54 -9.04
C ILE A 152 -13.87 -7.56 -7.56
N VAL A 153 -13.00 -8.47 -7.16
CA VAL A 153 -12.36 -8.44 -5.84
C VAL A 153 -11.29 -7.37 -5.90
N ALA A 154 -11.52 -6.25 -5.25
CA ALA A 154 -10.57 -5.13 -5.25
C ALA A 154 -10.82 -4.18 -4.06
N PRO A 155 -9.77 -3.50 -3.56
CA PRO A 155 -9.94 -2.38 -2.65
C PRO A 155 -10.65 -1.22 -3.36
N ARG A 156 -11.17 -0.26 -2.61
CA ARG A 156 -11.63 1.04 -3.12
C ARG A 156 -10.43 1.79 -3.69
N ILE A 157 -10.58 2.39 -4.87
CA ILE A 157 -9.49 3.01 -5.60
C ILE A 157 -9.67 4.53 -5.65
N PHE A 158 -8.68 5.27 -5.14
CA PHE A 158 -8.52 6.69 -5.41
C PHE A 158 -7.57 6.84 -6.60
N ALA A 159 -8.11 7.28 -7.72
CA ALA A 159 -7.41 7.33 -9.00
C ALA A 159 -6.64 8.64 -9.15
N TYR A 160 -5.32 8.61 -8.99
CA TYR A 160 -4.45 9.76 -9.26
C TYR A 160 -3.81 9.61 -10.63
N THR A 161 -3.57 10.73 -11.31
CA THR A 161 -2.86 10.76 -12.58
C THR A 161 -1.50 11.44 -12.43
N GLY A 162 -0.51 10.99 -13.21
CA GLY A 162 0.86 11.47 -13.11
C GLY A 162 1.09 12.79 -13.83
N PHE A 163 1.74 13.74 -13.16
CA PHE A 163 2.19 15.00 -13.71
C PHE A 163 3.72 15.06 -13.79
N GLY A 164 4.22 15.21 -15.01
CA GLY A 164 5.65 15.39 -15.25
C GLY A 164 5.87 16.20 -16.52
N GLN A 165 6.76 17.17 -16.46
CA GLN A 165 7.02 18.09 -17.58
C GLN A 165 7.56 17.40 -18.84
N THR A 166 8.27 16.28 -18.68
CA THR A 166 9.05 15.65 -19.75
C THR A 166 8.40 14.43 -20.38
N THR A 167 7.22 14.01 -19.92
CA THR A 167 6.60 12.75 -20.37
C THR A 167 5.36 13.02 -21.23
N LYS A 168 5.46 12.68 -22.51
CA LYS A 168 4.33 12.69 -23.45
C LYS A 168 3.18 11.80 -22.99
N ASP A 169 3.50 10.69 -22.36
CA ASP A 169 2.53 9.67 -21.95
C ASP A 169 1.53 10.16 -20.90
N PHE A 170 1.83 11.28 -20.25
CA PHE A 170 0.99 11.86 -19.21
C PHE A 170 0.20 13.11 -19.67
N ASN A 171 0.34 13.56 -20.90
CA ASN A 171 -0.40 14.71 -21.40
C ASN A 171 -1.66 14.28 -22.18
N PRO A 172 -2.87 14.38 -21.58
CA PRO A 172 -4.10 13.96 -22.26
C PRO A 172 -4.58 14.95 -23.33
N LEU A 173 -4.01 16.16 -23.40
CA LEU A 173 -4.48 17.21 -24.31
C LEU A 173 -3.82 17.12 -25.69
N ASN A 174 -2.54 16.76 -25.70
CA ASN A 174 -1.75 16.61 -26.92
C ASN A 174 -0.47 15.82 -26.62
N ASP A 175 0.25 15.41 -27.65
CA ASP A 175 1.52 14.71 -27.52
C ASP A 175 2.70 15.65 -27.17
N ALA A 176 2.46 16.92 -26.92
CA ALA A 176 3.48 17.88 -26.58
C ALA A 176 3.80 17.89 -25.08
N PRO A 177 5.06 18.12 -24.69
CA PRO A 177 5.41 18.34 -23.30
C PRO A 177 4.69 19.58 -22.75
N ILE A 178 4.36 19.56 -21.45
CA ILE A 178 3.86 20.74 -20.73
C ILE A 178 5.03 21.73 -20.61
N SER A 179 4.93 22.90 -21.22
CA SER A 179 6.01 23.87 -21.36
C SER A 179 5.76 25.23 -20.76
N THR A 180 4.49 25.54 -20.43
CA THR A 180 4.10 26.79 -19.80
C THR A 180 3.25 26.56 -18.55
N ALA A 181 3.12 27.59 -17.73
CA ALA A 181 2.23 27.58 -16.57
C ALA A 181 0.77 27.34 -16.97
N GLU A 182 0.30 27.87 -18.11
CA GLU A 182 -1.07 27.67 -18.57
C GLU A 182 -1.29 26.25 -19.10
N ASP A 183 -0.33 25.65 -19.84
CA ASP A 183 -0.41 24.24 -20.22
C ASP A 183 -0.60 23.34 -18.98
N ALA A 184 0.13 23.64 -17.89
CA ALA A 184 0.02 22.89 -16.65
C ALA A 184 -1.38 23.03 -16.01
N ARG A 185 -1.97 24.24 -16.00
CA ARG A 185 -3.33 24.47 -15.50
C ARG A 185 -4.37 23.74 -16.33
N GLU A 186 -4.26 23.84 -17.66
CA GLU A 186 -5.17 23.15 -18.59
C GLU A 186 -5.09 21.63 -18.42
N TRP A 187 -3.90 21.09 -18.26
CA TRP A 187 -3.71 19.67 -18.00
C TRP A 187 -4.39 19.21 -16.70
N VAL A 188 -4.25 19.98 -15.62
CA VAL A 188 -4.90 19.66 -14.33
C VAL A 188 -6.43 19.71 -14.49
N ARG A 189 -6.99 20.76 -15.14
CA ARG A 189 -8.42 20.88 -15.41
C ARG A 189 -8.97 19.71 -16.23
N ALA A 190 -8.24 19.28 -17.24
CA ALA A 190 -8.63 18.17 -18.10
C ALA A 190 -8.72 16.86 -17.31
N ASN A 191 -7.73 16.56 -16.45
CA ASN A 191 -7.75 15.36 -15.62
C ASN A 191 -8.84 15.40 -14.55
N ALA A 192 -9.08 16.56 -13.93
CA ALA A 192 -10.20 16.75 -13.01
C ALA A 192 -11.54 16.47 -13.69
N LYS A 193 -11.75 17.02 -14.89
CA LYS A 193 -12.96 16.79 -15.71
C LYS A 193 -13.12 15.32 -16.09
N ASN A 194 -12.03 14.60 -16.31
CA ASN A 194 -12.03 13.16 -16.62
C ASN A 194 -12.34 12.28 -15.40
N GLY A 195 -12.34 12.84 -14.19
CA GLY A 195 -12.72 12.15 -12.96
C GLY A 195 -11.55 11.67 -12.10
N ALA A 196 -10.36 12.21 -12.28
CA ALA A 196 -9.25 11.96 -11.38
C ALA A 196 -9.57 12.46 -9.96
N ASP A 197 -9.25 11.66 -8.94
CA ASP A 197 -9.40 12.04 -7.52
C ASP A 197 -8.23 12.92 -7.06
N GLY A 198 -7.11 12.90 -7.79
CA GLY A 198 -5.92 13.66 -7.46
C GLY A 198 -4.83 13.59 -8.52
N ILE A 199 -3.74 14.28 -8.24
CA ILE A 199 -2.57 14.36 -9.10
C ILE A 199 -1.33 13.84 -8.36
N LYS A 200 -0.58 12.93 -8.99
CA LYS A 200 0.74 12.49 -8.58
C LYS A 200 1.80 13.29 -9.32
N PHE A 201 2.50 14.15 -8.59
CA PHE A 201 3.59 14.97 -9.11
C PHE A 201 4.92 14.22 -9.07
N PHE A 202 5.77 14.46 -10.06
CA PHE A 202 7.15 13.95 -10.11
C PHE A 202 8.19 15.07 -10.12
N GLY A 203 7.85 16.20 -10.69
CA GLY A 203 8.69 17.38 -10.79
C GLY A 203 8.57 18.08 -12.14
N ALA A 204 8.79 19.36 -12.13
CA ALA A 204 8.78 20.24 -13.29
C ALA A 204 9.65 21.47 -12.99
N GLU A 205 9.82 22.37 -13.95
CA GLU A 205 10.36 23.68 -13.67
C GLU A 205 9.51 24.40 -12.62
N PRO A 206 10.11 25.20 -11.72
CA PRO A 206 9.41 25.78 -10.56
C PRO A 206 8.10 26.49 -10.89
N GLU A 207 8.07 27.29 -11.95
CA GLU A 207 6.88 28.04 -12.38
C GLU A 207 5.74 27.10 -12.83
N ILE A 208 6.09 26.05 -13.57
CA ILE A 208 5.13 25.03 -14.06
C ILE A 208 4.58 24.22 -12.88
N MET A 209 5.46 23.81 -11.96
CA MET A 209 5.08 23.06 -10.77
C MET A 209 4.14 23.88 -9.87
N ALA A 210 4.47 25.17 -9.63
CA ALA A 210 3.63 26.07 -8.85
C ALA A 210 2.25 26.27 -9.48
N ALA A 211 2.19 26.44 -10.80
CA ALA A 211 0.93 26.61 -11.52
C ALA A 211 0.03 25.35 -11.45
N ALA A 212 0.63 24.17 -11.62
CA ALA A 212 -0.10 22.91 -11.51
C ALA A 212 -0.65 22.68 -10.09
N LEU A 213 0.15 22.92 -9.06
CA LEU A 213 -0.25 22.78 -7.66
C LEU A 213 -1.35 23.78 -7.26
N ASP A 214 -1.23 25.04 -7.70
CA ASP A 214 -2.26 26.07 -7.46
C ASP A 214 -3.59 25.68 -8.10
N GLU A 215 -3.59 25.20 -9.34
CA GLU A 215 -4.81 24.77 -10.03
C GLU A 215 -5.40 23.51 -9.37
N ASN A 216 -4.56 22.55 -9.00
CA ASN A 216 -4.97 21.35 -8.27
C ASN A 216 -5.69 21.70 -6.96
N LYS A 217 -5.13 22.64 -6.20
CA LYS A 217 -5.72 23.14 -4.95
C LYS A 217 -7.07 23.85 -5.19
N LYS A 218 -7.18 24.67 -6.23
CA LYS A 218 -8.44 25.36 -6.60
C LYS A 218 -9.56 24.40 -6.93
N LEU A 219 -9.22 23.26 -7.53
CA LEU A 219 -10.18 22.22 -7.90
C LEU A 219 -10.48 21.23 -6.75
N GLY A 220 -9.82 21.37 -5.60
CA GLY A 220 -10.01 20.49 -4.45
C GLY A 220 -9.54 19.06 -4.68
N LEU A 221 -8.61 18.84 -5.61
CA LEU A 221 -8.04 17.53 -5.88
C LEU A 221 -6.99 17.17 -4.83
N GLY A 222 -6.86 15.87 -4.51
CA GLY A 222 -5.74 15.36 -3.74
C GLY A 222 -4.40 15.55 -4.46
N SER A 223 -3.31 15.60 -3.73
CA SER A 223 -1.98 15.70 -4.33
C SER A 223 -0.94 14.86 -3.58
N ALA A 224 -0.04 14.25 -4.36
CA ALA A 224 1.09 13.47 -3.86
C ALA A 224 2.31 13.76 -4.74
N CYS A 225 3.52 13.65 -4.20
CA CYS A 225 4.72 13.91 -4.99
C CYS A 225 5.84 12.91 -4.68
N HIS A 226 6.31 12.22 -5.73
CA HIS A 226 7.65 11.65 -5.77
C HIS A 226 8.59 12.75 -6.30
N HIS A 227 9.30 13.46 -5.44
CA HIS A 227 10.20 14.51 -5.89
C HIS A 227 11.36 13.91 -6.69
N ALA A 228 11.39 14.20 -7.99
CA ALA A 228 12.44 13.69 -8.86
C ALA A 228 13.81 14.27 -8.48
N GLN A 229 14.80 13.42 -8.27
CA GLN A 229 16.17 13.81 -7.87
C GLN A 229 16.80 14.86 -8.81
N LEU A 230 16.36 14.94 -10.06
CA LEU A 230 16.78 15.95 -11.04
C LEU A 230 16.30 17.37 -10.70
N SER A 231 15.23 17.49 -9.92
CA SER A 231 14.55 18.78 -9.68
C SER A 231 14.73 19.31 -8.26
N VAL A 232 15.06 18.45 -7.28
CA VAL A 232 15.02 18.78 -5.84
C VAL A 232 15.99 19.88 -5.39
N ALA A 233 17.07 20.13 -6.13
CA ALA A 233 17.97 21.25 -5.86
C ALA A 233 17.30 22.62 -6.11
N ARG A 234 16.34 22.67 -7.03
CA ARG A 234 15.60 23.90 -7.38
C ARG A 234 14.21 23.93 -6.75
N TRP A 235 13.64 22.77 -6.49
CA TRP A 235 12.27 22.61 -5.98
C TRP A 235 12.18 21.40 -5.05
N ASN A 236 12.43 21.61 -3.76
CA ASN A 236 12.38 20.59 -2.72
C ASN A 236 10.99 20.52 -2.05
N VAL A 237 10.84 19.70 -1.01
CA VAL A 237 9.57 19.48 -0.32
C VAL A 237 8.94 20.78 0.23
N LEU A 238 9.73 21.71 0.78
CA LEU A 238 9.20 22.98 1.31
C LEU A 238 8.59 23.85 0.21
N HIS A 239 9.22 23.91 -0.97
CA HIS A 239 8.65 24.64 -2.10
C HIS A 239 7.31 24.05 -2.53
N SER A 240 7.23 22.71 -2.60
CA SER A 240 5.99 22.01 -2.95
C SER A 240 4.90 22.21 -1.90
N ALA A 241 5.22 22.07 -0.62
CA ALA A 241 4.27 22.25 0.49
C ALA A 241 3.71 23.67 0.54
N ARG A 242 4.58 24.71 0.40
CA ARG A 242 4.17 26.12 0.30
C ARG A 242 3.26 26.38 -0.90
N ALA A 243 3.49 25.69 -2.01
CA ALA A 243 2.66 25.79 -3.23
C ALA A 243 1.35 25.01 -3.15
N GLY A 244 1.09 24.27 -2.06
CA GLY A 244 -0.17 23.58 -1.81
C GLY A 244 -0.17 22.07 -2.05
N LEU A 245 1.00 21.44 -2.22
CA LEU A 245 1.11 19.98 -2.17
C LEU A 245 0.67 19.49 -0.79
N THR A 246 -0.13 18.43 -0.74
CA THR A 246 -0.69 17.89 0.51
C THR A 246 0.08 16.70 1.08
N SER A 247 0.76 15.91 0.23
CA SER A 247 1.58 14.79 0.69
C SER A 247 2.80 14.55 -0.17
N MET A 248 3.86 14.01 0.44
CA MET A 248 5.01 13.48 -0.29
C MET A 248 5.16 11.99 -0.04
N GLU A 249 5.71 11.34 -1.05
CA GLU A 249 6.10 9.95 -1.05
C GLU A 249 7.59 9.82 -0.78
N HIS A 250 8.01 8.70 -0.16
CA HIS A 250 9.40 8.41 0.07
C HIS A 250 10.10 9.51 0.89
N TRP A 251 11.16 10.09 0.35
CA TRP A 251 11.99 11.05 1.08
C TRP A 251 12.77 12.04 0.20
N TYR A 252 12.82 11.87 -1.13
CA TYR A 252 13.54 12.81 -2.00
C TYR A 252 12.98 14.23 -1.88
N GLY A 253 13.85 15.21 -1.79
CA GLY A 253 13.48 16.59 -1.53
C GLY A 253 13.43 16.96 -0.05
N LEU A 254 13.36 15.98 0.86
CA LEU A 254 13.38 16.22 2.30
C LEU A 254 14.81 16.40 2.84
N PRO A 255 15.81 15.53 2.56
CA PRO A 255 17.20 15.84 2.87
C PRO A 255 17.69 17.14 2.25
N GLU A 256 17.27 17.45 1.02
CA GLU A 256 17.66 18.68 0.34
C GLU A 256 17.08 19.94 1.01
N ALA A 257 15.88 19.87 1.57
CA ALA A 257 15.32 20.93 2.40
C ALA A 257 16.10 21.10 3.72
N LEU A 258 16.74 20.04 4.19
CA LEU A 258 17.55 20.01 5.41
C LEU A 258 19.03 20.34 5.18
N PHE A 259 19.45 20.66 3.96
CA PHE A 259 20.85 21.07 3.72
C PHE A 259 21.15 22.41 4.40
N ASN A 260 22.20 22.43 5.22
CA ASN A 260 22.58 23.60 6.00
C ASN A 260 23.79 24.32 5.39
N GLU A 261 24.77 23.59 4.85
CA GLU A 261 26.02 24.11 4.35
C GLU A 261 26.14 24.08 2.83
N ARG A 262 25.07 23.66 2.15
CA ARG A 262 25.02 23.48 0.69
C ARG A 262 23.59 23.66 0.16
N THR A 263 23.49 23.85 -1.14
CA THR A 263 22.21 23.97 -1.86
C THR A 263 21.97 22.81 -2.85
N VAL A 264 23.01 22.03 -3.14
CA VAL A 264 22.95 20.90 -4.07
C VAL A 264 23.59 19.66 -3.45
N GLN A 265 23.16 18.49 -3.94
CA GLN A 265 23.70 17.20 -3.52
C GLN A 265 25.20 17.09 -3.85
N ASN A 266 25.95 16.46 -2.96
CA ASN A 266 27.36 16.16 -3.18
C ASN A 266 27.50 14.81 -3.91
N TYR A 267 27.24 14.82 -5.22
CA TYR A 267 27.45 13.66 -6.08
C TYR A 267 28.90 13.60 -6.59
N PRO A 268 29.43 12.40 -6.89
CA PRO A 268 30.73 12.27 -7.53
C PRO A 268 30.74 12.87 -8.95
N LEU A 269 31.91 13.22 -9.45
CA LEU A 269 32.04 13.92 -10.75
C LEU A 269 31.56 13.08 -11.96
N ASP A 270 31.57 11.78 -11.83
CA ASP A 270 31.12 10.82 -12.86
C ASP A 270 29.66 10.38 -12.63
N TYR A 271 28.91 11.05 -11.76
CA TYR A 271 27.52 10.71 -11.48
C TYR A 271 26.67 10.73 -12.75
N ASN A 272 25.93 9.65 -12.96
CA ASN A 272 25.00 9.51 -14.07
C ASN A 272 23.63 9.08 -13.56
N TYR A 273 22.64 9.97 -13.63
CA TYR A 273 21.27 9.72 -13.22
C TYR A 273 20.61 8.54 -13.96
N GLN A 274 20.98 8.29 -15.22
CA GLN A 274 20.42 7.19 -16.02
C GLN A 274 20.99 5.81 -15.63
N ASN A 275 22.06 5.77 -14.83
CA ASN A 275 22.56 4.54 -14.24
C ASN A 275 21.82 4.29 -12.91
N GLU A 276 20.82 3.43 -12.93
CA GLU A 276 19.99 3.13 -11.77
C GLU A 276 20.80 2.69 -10.54
N GLN A 277 21.86 1.92 -10.72
CA GLN A 277 22.70 1.48 -9.60
C GLN A 277 23.47 2.62 -8.97
N HIS A 278 24.12 3.45 -9.79
CA HIS A 278 24.85 4.62 -9.33
C HIS A 278 23.90 5.64 -8.68
N ARG A 279 22.74 5.85 -9.31
CA ARG A 279 21.69 6.71 -8.78
C ARG A 279 21.28 6.33 -7.37
N PHE A 280 20.92 5.06 -7.14
CA PHE A 280 20.47 4.60 -5.82
C PHE A 280 21.62 4.40 -4.83
N GLU A 281 22.84 4.10 -5.28
CA GLU A 281 24.02 4.12 -4.42
C GLU A 281 24.22 5.51 -3.79
N GLN A 282 24.15 6.55 -4.60
CA GLN A 282 24.33 7.93 -4.11
C GLN A 282 23.12 8.42 -3.31
N ALA A 283 21.91 7.95 -3.63
CA ALA A 283 20.71 8.21 -2.84
C ALA A 283 20.88 7.76 -1.37
N GLY A 284 21.49 6.59 -1.13
CA GLY A 284 21.80 6.11 0.22
C GLY A 284 22.76 6.98 1.05
N LYS A 285 23.30 8.04 0.46
CA LYS A 285 24.24 8.97 1.12
C LYS A 285 23.62 10.35 1.39
N LEU A 286 22.36 10.59 1.00
CA LEU A 286 21.77 11.96 1.03
C LEU A 286 21.44 12.43 2.45
N TRP A 287 20.88 11.58 3.30
CA TRP A 287 20.57 11.97 4.67
C TRP A 287 21.79 12.34 5.52
N LYS A 288 22.99 11.84 5.17
CA LYS A 288 24.24 12.28 5.82
C LYS A 288 24.65 13.69 5.46
N GLN A 289 24.08 14.27 4.40
CA GLN A 289 24.33 15.64 3.98
C GLN A 289 23.35 16.64 4.61
N ALA A 290 22.27 16.13 5.21
CA ALA A 290 21.26 16.91 5.91
C ALA A 290 21.78 17.46 7.25
N ALA A 291 21.10 18.48 7.77
CA ALA A 291 21.29 18.97 9.12
C ALA A 291 21.18 17.84 10.14
N LYS A 292 21.96 17.91 11.21
CA LYS A 292 21.93 16.91 12.28
C LYS A 292 20.55 16.87 12.94
N PRO A 293 20.06 15.68 13.35
CA PRO A 293 18.84 15.57 14.13
C PRO A 293 18.82 16.55 15.31
N TYR A 294 17.67 17.15 15.53
CA TYR A 294 17.39 18.12 16.62
C TYR A 294 18.16 19.45 16.54
N SER A 295 18.92 19.70 15.46
CA SER A 295 19.57 21.01 15.25
C SER A 295 18.53 22.09 14.89
N PRO A 296 18.87 23.40 15.00
CA PRO A 296 17.92 24.45 14.66
C PRO A 296 17.30 24.30 13.28
N HIS A 297 18.10 24.12 12.23
CA HIS A 297 17.58 23.97 10.86
C HIS A 297 16.72 22.72 10.66
N TRP A 298 17.06 21.60 11.31
CA TRP A 298 16.22 20.41 11.36
C TRP A 298 14.84 20.73 11.95
N ASN A 299 14.82 21.47 13.07
CA ASN A 299 13.58 21.86 13.72
C ASN A 299 12.78 22.88 12.89
N ASP A 300 13.43 23.81 12.22
CA ASP A 300 12.77 24.83 11.38
C ASP A 300 12.02 24.17 10.22
N VAL A 301 12.68 23.26 9.49
CA VAL A 301 12.04 22.49 8.39
C VAL A 301 10.87 21.67 8.90
N MET A 302 11.04 20.97 10.03
CA MET A 302 9.99 20.15 10.62
C MET A 302 8.79 20.99 11.07
N ASN A 303 9.02 22.11 11.74
CA ASN A 303 7.96 23.01 12.21
C ASN A 303 7.17 23.58 11.04
N GLU A 304 7.86 23.98 9.97
CA GLU A 304 7.19 24.51 8.78
C GLU A 304 6.29 23.47 8.10
N LEU A 305 6.74 22.21 7.98
CA LEU A 305 5.90 21.14 7.44
C LEU A 305 4.69 20.86 8.33
N LEU A 306 4.83 20.97 9.67
CA LEU A 306 3.73 20.85 10.62
C LEU A 306 2.71 21.99 10.48
N GLU A 307 3.19 23.24 10.36
CA GLU A 307 2.35 24.42 10.16
C GLU A 307 1.55 24.35 8.84
N LEU A 308 2.10 23.70 7.82
CA LEU A 308 1.44 23.47 6.53
C LEU A 308 0.49 22.25 6.52
N ASP A 309 0.30 21.57 7.64
CA ASP A 309 -0.48 20.32 7.77
C ASP A 309 -0.06 19.26 6.73
N PHE A 310 1.24 19.14 6.50
CA PHE A 310 1.79 18.31 5.43
C PHE A 310 1.78 16.83 5.81
N THR A 311 1.47 15.95 4.86
CA THR A 311 1.47 14.50 5.10
C THR A 311 2.76 13.86 4.57
N LEU A 312 3.38 13.01 5.40
CA LEU A 312 4.52 12.18 4.99
C LEU A 312 4.09 10.73 4.80
N ASP A 313 4.32 10.18 3.61
CA ASP A 313 4.11 8.78 3.27
C ASP A 313 5.46 8.11 2.99
N PRO A 314 6.13 7.56 4.02
CA PRO A 314 7.54 7.20 3.91
C PRO A 314 7.82 6.04 2.95
N THR A 315 6.92 5.06 2.83
CA THR A 315 7.17 3.85 2.03
C THR A 315 8.54 3.21 2.30
N PHE A 316 8.88 3.02 3.57
CA PHE A 316 10.20 2.48 3.97
C PHE A 316 10.53 1.15 3.28
N ASN A 317 9.52 0.30 3.11
CA ASN A 317 9.68 -1.05 2.57
C ASN A 317 10.27 -1.06 1.16
N ILE A 318 9.96 -0.07 0.30
CA ILE A 318 10.47 -0.08 -1.08
C ILE A 318 11.99 -0.03 -1.15
N TYR A 319 12.65 0.61 -0.19
CA TYR A 319 14.10 0.70 -0.10
C TYR A 319 14.73 -0.32 0.87
N GLU A 320 13.94 -1.20 1.48
CA GLU A 320 14.47 -2.18 2.45
C GLU A 320 15.56 -3.07 1.83
N ALA A 321 15.39 -3.51 0.60
CA ALA A 321 16.37 -4.31 -0.11
C ALA A 321 17.73 -3.58 -0.29
N SER A 322 17.74 -2.26 -0.29
CA SER A 322 18.96 -1.46 -0.37
C SER A 322 19.82 -1.58 0.89
N ARG A 323 19.20 -1.78 2.04
CA ARG A 323 19.90 -1.99 3.33
C ARG A 323 20.05 -3.45 3.72
N ASP A 324 19.19 -4.34 3.19
CA ASP A 324 19.18 -5.77 3.48
C ASP A 324 18.58 -6.57 2.32
N LEU A 325 19.36 -6.71 1.26
CA LEU A 325 18.97 -7.43 0.05
C LEU A 325 18.53 -8.87 0.34
N GLN A 326 19.28 -9.58 1.21
CA GLN A 326 19.00 -10.98 1.45
C GLN A 326 17.68 -11.19 2.18
N ARG A 327 17.32 -10.32 3.09
CA ARG A 327 16.03 -10.37 3.77
C ARG A 327 14.87 -10.19 2.78
N ALA A 328 14.92 -9.15 1.94
CA ALA A 328 13.87 -8.86 0.97
C ALA A 328 13.76 -10.00 -0.06
N ARG A 329 14.89 -10.44 -0.63
CA ARG A 329 14.93 -11.47 -1.66
C ARG A 329 14.51 -12.85 -1.16
N ARG A 330 14.80 -13.20 0.12
CA ARG A 330 14.54 -14.52 0.71
C ARG A 330 13.27 -14.57 1.54
N ALA A 331 12.40 -13.57 1.43
CA ALA A 331 11.14 -13.59 2.15
C ALA A 331 10.32 -14.86 1.82
N GLU A 332 9.77 -15.48 2.85
CA GLU A 332 9.13 -16.81 2.80
C GLU A 332 7.97 -16.93 1.78
N TRP A 333 7.37 -15.81 1.44
CA TRP A 333 6.21 -15.76 0.53
C TRP A 333 6.56 -15.84 -0.95
N HIS A 334 7.81 -15.56 -1.34
CA HIS A 334 8.16 -15.45 -2.76
C HIS A 334 7.94 -16.74 -3.54
N GLU A 335 8.30 -17.87 -2.97
CA GLU A 335 8.14 -19.15 -3.65
C GLU A 335 6.67 -19.45 -3.98
N THR A 336 5.76 -19.10 -3.08
CA THR A 336 4.34 -19.46 -3.20
C THR A 336 3.51 -18.43 -3.92
N TYR A 337 3.82 -17.13 -3.74
CA TYR A 337 2.92 -16.06 -4.13
C TYR A 337 3.48 -15.08 -5.15
N THR A 338 4.77 -15.15 -5.51
CA THR A 338 5.34 -14.26 -6.52
C THR A 338 5.26 -14.87 -7.91
N LEU A 339 4.61 -14.17 -8.85
CA LEU A 339 4.54 -14.58 -10.25
C LEU A 339 5.96 -14.70 -10.86
N PRO A 340 6.25 -15.71 -11.69
CA PRO A 340 7.50 -15.78 -12.45
C PRO A 340 7.85 -14.52 -13.23
N SER A 341 6.86 -13.87 -13.86
CA SER A 341 7.02 -12.59 -14.55
C SER A 341 7.49 -11.46 -13.64
N LEU A 342 6.88 -11.36 -12.44
CA LEU A 342 7.25 -10.37 -11.44
C LEU A 342 8.66 -10.66 -10.86
N TRP A 343 8.97 -11.93 -10.62
CA TRP A 343 10.30 -12.32 -10.18
C TRP A 343 11.39 -11.94 -11.19
N LYS A 344 11.12 -12.18 -12.50
CA LYS A 344 12.01 -11.75 -13.57
C LYS A 344 12.23 -10.24 -13.58
N PHE A 345 11.19 -9.46 -13.26
CA PHE A 345 11.29 -8.01 -13.14
C PHE A 345 12.18 -7.59 -11.95
N TYR A 346 12.24 -8.41 -10.89
CA TYR A 346 13.12 -8.18 -9.73
C TYR A 346 14.58 -8.55 -9.96
N GLU A 347 14.92 -9.23 -11.06
CA GLU A 347 16.31 -9.64 -11.32
C GLU A 347 17.23 -8.42 -11.48
N PRO A 348 18.40 -8.40 -10.78
CA PRO A 348 19.31 -7.27 -10.82
C PRO A 348 19.80 -6.91 -12.22
N SER A 349 19.74 -5.63 -12.57
CA SER A 349 20.15 -5.10 -13.85
C SER A 349 20.63 -3.65 -13.71
N LYS A 350 21.51 -3.19 -14.59
CA LYS A 350 22.00 -1.80 -14.60
C LYS A 350 20.95 -0.76 -14.96
N ILE A 351 19.90 -1.20 -15.66
CA ILE A 351 18.88 -0.32 -16.26
C ILE A 351 17.47 -0.61 -15.76
N SER A 352 17.29 -1.64 -14.93
CA SER A 352 15.96 -2.02 -14.45
C SER A 352 15.59 -1.23 -13.22
N HIS A 353 14.49 -0.51 -13.28
CA HIS A 353 13.89 0.14 -12.12
C HIS A 353 13.29 -0.86 -11.11
N GLY A 354 13.08 -2.11 -11.51
CA GLY A 354 12.66 -3.19 -10.63
C GLY A 354 13.78 -3.75 -9.76
N SER A 355 15.03 -3.49 -10.12
CA SER A 355 16.20 -4.01 -9.43
C SER A 355 17.48 -3.27 -9.85
N TYR A 356 18.32 -2.87 -8.89
CA TYR A 356 19.49 -2.03 -9.15
C TYR A 356 20.76 -2.42 -8.35
N TRP A 357 20.83 -3.63 -7.76
CA TRP A 357 21.97 -4.04 -6.90
C TRP A 357 23.11 -4.75 -7.64
N HIS A 358 23.26 -4.57 -8.92
CA HIS A 358 24.12 -5.41 -9.76
C HIS A 358 25.59 -5.49 -9.31
N TYR A 359 26.16 -4.48 -8.70
CA TYR A 359 27.54 -4.47 -8.20
C TYR A 359 27.66 -3.99 -6.75
N TRP A 360 26.55 -4.02 -6.00
CA TRP A 360 26.58 -3.55 -4.62
C TRP A 360 27.24 -4.54 -3.68
N GLY A 361 27.90 -3.99 -2.67
CA GLY A 361 28.55 -4.72 -1.59
C GLY A 361 28.25 -4.08 -0.24
N THR A 362 29.10 -4.40 0.73
CA THR A 362 28.92 -3.95 2.13
C THR A 362 28.86 -2.43 2.28
N GLU A 363 29.61 -1.68 1.47
CA GLU A 363 29.62 -0.22 1.56
C GLU A 363 28.25 0.38 1.27
N GLN A 364 27.59 -0.07 0.22
CA GLN A 364 26.28 0.41 -0.17
C GLN A 364 25.22 0.04 0.87
N GLU A 365 25.22 -1.21 1.35
CA GLU A 365 24.30 -1.64 2.42
C GLU A 365 24.48 -0.83 3.70
N VAL A 366 25.72 -0.60 4.16
CA VAL A 366 26.02 0.21 5.36
C VAL A 366 25.56 1.66 5.15
N SER A 367 25.79 2.22 3.96
CA SER A 367 25.33 3.57 3.64
C SER A 367 23.80 3.66 3.75
N TRP A 368 23.07 2.69 3.20
CA TRP A 368 21.62 2.63 3.30
C TRP A 368 21.11 2.39 4.72
N LYS A 369 21.76 1.54 5.52
CA LYS A 369 21.42 1.36 6.96
C LYS A 369 21.52 2.69 7.72
N ASN A 370 22.59 3.45 7.50
CA ASN A 370 22.75 4.77 8.12
C ASN A 370 21.71 5.80 7.59
N ASN A 371 21.40 5.73 6.31
CA ASN A 371 20.37 6.56 5.69
C ASN A 371 19.00 6.30 6.33
N PHE A 372 18.63 5.02 6.52
CA PHE A 372 17.40 4.62 7.19
C PHE A 372 17.31 5.13 8.63
N GLN A 373 18.39 5.08 9.40
CA GLN A 373 18.39 5.57 10.79
C GLN A 373 18.00 7.06 10.86
N LEU A 374 18.59 7.89 10.01
CA LEU A 374 18.28 9.33 9.97
C LEU A 374 16.85 9.59 9.46
N TRP A 375 16.45 8.91 8.41
CA TRP A 375 15.12 9.00 7.84
C TRP A 375 14.04 8.58 8.84
N MET A 376 14.18 7.41 9.47
CA MET A 376 13.26 6.93 10.51
C MET A 376 13.22 7.88 11.72
N THR A 377 14.34 8.48 12.09
CA THR A 377 14.39 9.49 13.15
C THR A 377 13.54 10.70 12.80
N PHE A 378 13.63 11.21 11.57
CA PHE A 378 12.82 12.35 11.12
C PHE A 378 11.33 12.02 11.14
N ILE A 379 10.94 10.88 10.57
CA ILE A 379 9.54 10.45 10.47
C ILE A 379 8.93 10.25 11.86
N ASN A 380 9.66 9.59 12.77
CA ASN A 380 9.16 9.38 14.14
C ASN A 380 9.04 10.69 14.93
N GLU A 381 9.99 11.59 14.79
CA GLU A 381 9.93 12.89 15.45
C GLU A 381 8.79 13.75 14.88
N TYR A 382 8.60 13.75 13.56
CA TYR A 382 7.48 14.42 12.90
C TYR A 382 6.13 13.94 13.46
N LYS A 383 5.92 12.63 13.54
CA LYS A 383 4.75 12.01 14.15
C LYS A 383 4.59 12.42 15.63
N ASN A 384 5.69 12.40 16.41
CA ASN A 384 5.65 12.75 17.84
C ASN A 384 5.26 14.22 18.08
N ARG A 385 5.48 15.09 17.12
CA ARG A 385 5.08 16.51 17.16
C ARG A 385 3.66 16.73 16.58
N GLY A 386 2.93 15.67 16.25
CA GLY A 386 1.56 15.73 15.75
C GLY A 386 1.44 15.73 14.22
N GLY A 387 2.54 15.55 13.49
CA GLY A 387 2.54 15.47 12.03
C GLY A 387 1.85 14.19 11.52
N ARG A 388 1.14 14.31 10.41
CA ARG A 388 0.45 13.19 9.78
C ARG A 388 1.43 12.31 9.01
N VAL A 389 1.55 11.05 9.43
CA VAL A 389 2.30 10.01 8.73
C VAL A 389 1.32 8.93 8.28
N THR A 390 1.38 8.53 7.02
CA THR A 390 0.53 7.49 6.42
C THR A 390 1.34 6.23 6.12
N THR A 391 0.69 5.24 5.54
CA THR A 391 1.28 3.96 5.17
C THR A 391 1.06 3.72 3.69
N GLY A 392 2.13 3.73 2.91
CA GLY A 392 2.17 3.38 1.50
C GLY A 392 3.13 2.22 1.24
N SER A 393 2.78 1.30 0.36
CA SER A 393 3.61 0.11 0.13
C SER A 393 4.56 0.26 -1.05
N ASP A 394 4.23 1.03 -2.07
CA ASP A 394 4.99 1.11 -3.33
C ASP A 394 5.41 -0.27 -3.88
N SER A 395 4.52 -1.27 -3.67
CA SER A 395 4.80 -2.66 -3.99
C SER A 395 4.80 -2.95 -5.49
N GLY A 396 5.41 -4.08 -5.87
CA GLY A 396 5.61 -4.48 -7.26
C GLY A 396 7.00 -4.17 -7.79
N PHE A 397 7.88 -3.61 -6.95
CA PHE A 397 9.28 -3.31 -7.24
C PHE A 397 10.18 -3.94 -6.15
N ILE A 398 11.45 -4.13 -6.47
CA ILE A 398 12.55 -4.35 -5.50
C ILE A 398 12.23 -5.43 -4.44
N TYR A 399 11.73 -6.59 -4.88
CA TYR A 399 11.31 -7.72 -4.03
C TYR A 399 10.15 -7.39 -3.06
N GLN A 400 9.44 -6.28 -3.26
CA GLN A 400 8.28 -5.93 -2.43
C GLN A 400 6.99 -6.48 -3.07
N LEU A 401 6.47 -7.58 -2.47
CA LEU A 401 5.28 -8.25 -2.96
C LEU A 401 4.02 -7.57 -2.43
N TYR A 402 3.06 -7.33 -3.30
CA TYR A 402 1.75 -6.74 -2.97
C TYR A 402 1.11 -7.40 -1.74
N GLY A 403 0.51 -6.61 -0.87
CA GLY A 403 -0.08 -7.05 0.38
C GLY A 403 0.96 -7.37 1.46
N PHE A 404 1.93 -8.24 1.18
CA PHE A 404 3.01 -8.56 2.11
C PHE A 404 3.87 -7.31 2.41
N ALA A 405 4.23 -6.54 1.39
CA ALA A 405 4.97 -5.30 1.56
C ALA A 405 4.21 -4.28 2.40
N TYR A 406 2.87 -4.24 2.31
CA TYR A 406 2.06 -3.37 3.14
C TYR A 406 2.22 -3.68 4.64
N VAL A 407 2.11 -4.95 5.02
CA VAL A 407 2.34 -5.36 6.42
C VAL A 407 3.80 -5.12 6.83
N ARG A 408 4.75 -5.28 5.88
CA ARG A 408 6.15 -4.98 6.15
C ARG A 408 6.37 -3.48 6.44
N GLU A 409 5.66 -2.58 5.78
CA GLU A 409 5.69 -1.14 6.09
C GLU A 409 5.22 -0.87 7.53
N LEU A 410 4.19 -1.57 8.01
CA LEU A 410 3.75 -1.46 9.41
C LEU A 410 4.86 -1.88 10.40
N GLU A 411 5.60 -2.95 10.09
CA GLU A 411 6.74 -3.37 10.90
C GLU A 411 7.86 -2.31 10.88
N LEU A 412 8.11 -1.67 9.73
CA LEU A 412 9.14 -0.63 9.59
C LEU A 412 8.77 0.66 10.32
N LEU A 413 7.50 1.06 10.32
CA LEU A 413 7.01 2.16 11.18
C LEU A 413 7.23 1.82 12.67
N ARG A 414 6.99 0.56 13.07
CA ARG A 414 7.29 0.11 14.43
C ARG A 414 8.79 0.16 14.73
N GLU A 415 9.65 -0.23 13.78
CA GLU A 415 11.10 -0.11 13.88
C GLU A 415 11.54 1.36 14.02
N ALA A 416 10.87 2.28 13.32
CA ALA A 416 11.10 3.72 13.42
C ALA A 416 10.74 4.32 14.79
N GLY A 417 10.01 3.59 15.65
CA GLY A 417 9.65 4.03 17.01
C GLY A 417 8.18 4.29 17.24
N PHE A 418 7.31 4.05 16.27
CA PHE A 418 5.86 4.20 16.47
C PHE A 418 5.34 3.17 17.49
N HIS A 419 4.46 3.59 18.38
CA HIS A 419 3.69 2.67 19.23
C HIS A 419 2.71 1.84 18.35
N PRO A 420 2.36 0.58 18.72
CA PRO A 420 1.45 -0.23 17.90
C PRO A 420 0.12 0.46 17.54
N LEU A 421 -0.50 1.19 18.44
CA LEU A 421 -1.73 1.95 18.14
C LEU A 421 -1.49 3.11 17.16
N GLU A 422 -0.30 3.73 17.19
CA GLU A 422 0.08 4.76 16.23
C GLU A 422 0.33 4.17 14.83
N VAL A 423 0.90 2.96 14.75
CA VAL A 423 1.03 2.21 13.49
C VAL A 423 -0.35 1.93 12.88
N ILE A 424 -1.30 1.45 13.68
CA ILE A 424 -2.67 1.20 13.21
C ILE A 424 -3.35 2.51 12.77
N ARG A 425 -3.15 3.61 13.50
CA ARG A 425 -3.67 4.92 13.10
C ARG A 425 -3.07 5.40 11.77
N ALA A 426 -1.77 5.23 11.57
CA ALA A 426 -1.09 5.55 10.29
C ALA A 426 -1.66 4.72 9.13
N ALA A 427 -1.96 3.43 9.39
CA ALA A 427 -2.51 2.49 8.42
C ALA A 427 -3.99 2.68 8.10
N THR A 428 -4.71 3.53 8.86
CA THR A 428 -6.17 3.65 8.77
C THR A 428 -6.61 5.11 8.76
N LEU A 429 -6.79 5.75 9.93
CA LEU A 429 -7.38 7.08 10.03
C LEU A 429 -6.53 8.16 9.36
N ASN A 430 -5.21 8.14 9.53
CA ASN A 430 -4.35 9.15 8.90
C ASN A 430 -4.44 9.10 7.36
N GLY A 431 -4.53 7.89 6.77
CA GLY A 431 -4.77 7.73 5.35
C GLY A 431 -6.13 8.29 4.92
N ALA A 432 -7.18 8.06 5.71
CA ALA A 432 -8.51 8.60 5.46
C ALA A 432 -8.53 10.14 5.54
N GLU A 433 -7.88 10.72 6.56
CA GLU A 433 -7.70 12.18 6.71
C GLU A 433 -6.96 12.78 5.50
N ALA A 434 -5.87 12.14 5.05
CA ALA A 434 -5.09 12.59 3.90
C ALA A 434 -5.86 12.50 2.56
N LEU A 435 -6.86 11.60 2.47
CA LEU A 435 -7.77 11.48 1.34
C LEU A 435 -9.01 12.38 1.45
N GLY A 436 -9.22 13.06 2.59
CA GLY A 436 -10.44 13.82 2.87
C GLY A 436 -11.70 12.94 2.99
N TRP A 437 -11.54 11.69 3.46
CA TRP A 437 -12.60 10.69 3.61
C TRP A 437 -12.73 10.14 5.04
N ASP A 438 -12.19 10.84 6.01
CA ASP A 438 -12.23 10.44 7.42
C ASP A 438 -13.64 10.47 8.03
N ASP A 439 -14.58 11.17 7.40
CA ASP A 439 -16.00 11.08 7.70
C ASP A 439 -16.64 9.73 7.28
N LYS A 440 -16.02 8.99 6.37
CA LYS A 440 -16.55 7.76 5.76
C LYS A 440 -15.79 6.50 6.12
N ILE A 441 -14.45 6.57 6.26
CA ILE A 441 -13.58 5.40 6.47
C ILE A 441 -12.50 5.70 7.53
N GLY A 442 -11.58 4.76 7.76
CA GLY A 442 -10.38 4.95 8.58
C GLY A 442 -10.58 4.73 10.08
N SER A 443 -11.79 4.67 10.58
CA SER A 443 -12.09 4.27 11.97
C SER A 443 -13.46 3.58 12.06
N VAL A 444 -13.64 2.76 13.10
CA VAL A 444 -14.89 2.03 13.32
C VAL A 444 -15.86 2.89 14.15
N GLN A 445 -16.70 3.65 13.46
CA GLN A 445 -17.68 4.55 14.08
C GLN A 445 -19.05 4.42 13.41
N ILE A 446 -20.11 4.67 14.19
CA ILE A 446 -21.48 4.69 13.65
C ILE A 446 -21.58 5.77 12.57
N GLY A 447 -22.18 5.42 11.43
CA GLY A 447 -22.34 6.27 10.26
C GLY A 447 -21.26 6.09 9.19
N LYS A 448 -20.14 5.43 9.51
CA LYS A 448 -19.08 5.13 8.53
C LYS A 448 -19.34 3.83 7.79
N LEU A 449 -18.63 3.68 6.68
CA LEU A 449 -18.65 2.47 5.85
C LEU A 449 -18.11 1.26 6.61
N ALA A 450 -18.65 0.10 6.34
CA ALA A 450 -18.26 -1.16 6.95
C ALA A 450 -17.02 -1.75 6.24
N ASP A 451 -15.88 -1.11 6.47
CA ASP A 451 -14.57 -1.54 6.02
C ASP A 451 -13.77 -2.06 7.23
N PHE A 452 -13.51 -3.37 7.27
CA PHE A 452 -12.87 -4.02 8.43
C PHE A 452 -11.82 -5.03 8.03
N VAL A 453 -10.88 -5.25 8.96
CA VAL A 453 -9.96 -6.39 8.99
C VAL A 453 -10.24 -7.20 10.24
N ILE A 454 -10.45 -8.50 10.11
CA ILE A 454 -10.62 -9.42 11.25
C ILE A 454 -9.45 -10.37 11.28
N VAL A 455 -8.77 -10.43 12.43
CA VAL A 455 -7.59 -11.28 12.67
C VAL A 455 -7.78 -12.12 13.93
N GLU A 456 -7.17 -13.31 13.93
CA GLU A 456 -7.35 -14.29 15.02
C GLU A 456 -6.51 -13.96 16.25
N GLU A 457 -5.35 -13.33 16.07
CA GLU A 457 -4.37 -13.03 17.13
C GLU A 457 -4.27 -11.52 17.35
N ASN A 458 -3.73 -11.10 18.51
CA ASN A 458 -3.60 -9.69 18.88
C ASN A 458 -2.52 -8.96 18.04
N PRO A 459 -2.89 -8.08 17.10
CA PRO A 459 -1.93 -7.39 16.23
C PRO A 459 -1.12 -6.32 16.99
N LEU A 460 -1.57 -5.85 18.16
CA LEU A 460 -0.80 -4.89 18.96
C LEU A 460 0.38 -5.54 19.69
N GLN A 461 0.32 -6.86 19.89
CA GLN A 461 1.46 -7.64 20.41
C GLN A 461 2.42 -8.07 19.30
N ASN A 462 1.89 -8.39 18.14
CA ASN A 462 2.69 -8.89 17.02
C ASN A 462 2.05 -8.49 15.67
N LEU A 463 2.58 -7.46 15.03
CA LEU A 463 2.10 -7.00 13.72
C LEU A 463 2.18 -8.07 12.62
N LYS A 464 3.05 -9.09 12.78
CA LYS A 464 3.17 -10.18 11.78
C LYS A 464 1.91 -11.04 11.65
N VAL A 465 0.99 -10.99 12.62
CA VAL A 465 -0.31 -11.66 12.50
C VAL A 465 -1.24 -10.98 11.50
N LEU A 466 -0.87 -9.81 10.99
CA LEU A 466 -1.57 -9.10 9.91
C LEU A 466 -1.21 -9.62 8.51
N TYR A 467 -0.12 -10.40 8.36
CA TYR A 467 0.09 -11.11 7.11
C TYR A 467 -1.08 -12.07 6.85
N GLY A 468 -1.58 -12.10 5.63
CA GLY A 468 -2.64 -13.04 5.24
C GLY A 468 -2.26 -14.51 5.51
N THR A 469 -0.96 -14.83 5.46
CA THR A 469 -0.40 -16.14 5.83
C THR A 469 -0.26 -16.37 7.34
N GLY A 470 -0.35 -15.32 8.17
CA GLY A 470 -0.06 -15.37 9.60
C GLY A 470 1.45 -15.31 9.93
N ALA A 471 1.75 -15.44 11.20
CA ALA A 471 3.11 -15.39 11.75
C ALA A 471 3.65 -16.79 12.06
N ILE A 472 4.95 -16.98 11.88
CA ILE A 472 5.67 -18.17 12.38
C ILE A 472 5.91 -17.97 13.88
N LYS A 473 5.62 -19.01 14.65
CA LYS A 473 5.78 -19.04 16.11
C LYS A 473 6.44 -20.36 16.52
N LEU A 474 7.31 -20.29 17.49
CA LEU A 474 7.88 -21.48 18.14
C LEU A 474 7.05 -21.80 19.39
N THR A 475 6.58 -23.04 19.51
CA THR A 475 5.84 -23.50 20.69
C THR A 475 6.80 -23.89 21.83
N GLU A 476 6.25 -24.07 23.03
CA GLU A 476 7.02 -24.60 24.17
C GLU A 476 7.56 -26.04 23.91
N ALA A 477 6.89 -26.80 23.05
CA ALA A 477 7.33 -28.10 22.59
C ALA A 477 8.43 -28.04 21.51
N ASN A 478 8.96 -26.85 21.21
CA ASN A 478 9.95 -26.59 20.15
C ASN A 478 9.44 -26.92 18.72
N GLU A 479 8.13 -26.82 18.51
CA GLU A 479 7.54 -27.01 17.19
C GLU A 479 7.34 -25.66 16.51
N VAL A 480 7.64 -25.60 15.21
CA VAL A 480 7.36 -24.43 14.37
C VAL A 480 5.91 -24.49 13.89
N VAL A 481 5.10 -23.55 14.32
CA VAL A 481 3.70 -23.44 13.92
C VAL A 481 3.43 -22.09 13.27
N ARG A 482 2.39 -22.04 12.44
CA ARG A 482 1.90 -20.79 11.89
C ARG A 482 0.60 -20.42 12.58
N VAL A 483 0.52 -19.17 13.08
CA VAL A 483 -0.62 -18.69 13.86
C VAL A 483 -1.15 -17.39 13.30
N GLY A 484 -2.44 -17.12 13.53
CA GLY A 484 -3.10 -15.88 13.16
C GLY A 484 -3.24 -15.71 11.64
N GLY A 485 -3.10 -14.50 11.23
CA GLY A 485 -3.33 -14.04 9.86
C GLY A 485 -4.67 -13.32 9.73
N VAL A 486 -4.79 -12.53 8.68
CA VAL A 486 -6.09 -12.00 8.29
C VAL A 486 -7.03 -13.16 7.99
N LYS A 487 -8.18 -13.17 8.65
CA LYS A 487 -9.23 -14.14 8.41
C LYS A 487 -10.24 -13.61 7.41
N TYR A 488 -10.73 -12.41 7.67
CA TYR A 488 -11.67 -11.72 6.79
C TYR A 488 -11.23 -10.29 6.55
N THR A 489 -11.34 -9.88 5.30
CA THR A 489 -11.36 -8.47 4.90
C THR A 489 -12.79 -8.15 4.52
N ILE A 490 -13.34 -7.08 5.06
CA ILE A 490 -14.71 -6.64 4.75
C ILE A 490 -14.59 -5.25 4.14
N LYS A 491 -15.18 -5.08 2.95
CA LYS A 491 -15.26 -3.79 2.25
C LYS A 491 -16.71 -3.51 1.89
N ASP A 492 -17.21 -2.36 2.29
CA ASP A 492 -18.61 -1.96 2.07
C ASP A 492 -19.61 -3.05 2.55
N GLY A 493 -19.30 -3.78 3.64
CA GLY A 493 -20.13 -4.84 4.17
C GLY A 493 -20.05 -6.19 3.43
N VAL A 494 -19.27 -6.28 2.35
CA VAL A 494 -18.99 -7.55 1.64
C VAL A 494 -17.82 -8.26 2.29
N ILE A 495 -18.00 -9.53 2.64
CA ILE A 495 -16.99 -10.35 3.34
C ILE A 495 -16.12 -11.09 2.34
N TYR A 496 -14.81 -10.94 2.48
CA TYR A 496 -13.80 -11.66 1.70
C TYR A 496 -12.97 -12.55 2.63
N ASP A 497 -12.97 -13.86 2.35
CA ASP A 497 -12.11 -14.84 3.06
C ASP A 497 -10.67 -14.70 2.55
N ALA A 498 -9.77 -14.26 3.42
CA ALA A 498 -8.37 -13.99 3.07
C ALA A 498 -7.61 -15.25 2.64
N LYS A 499 -7.88 -16.39 3.26
CA LYS A 499 -7.23 -17.67 2.93
C LYS A 499 -7.67 -18.17 1.54
N ARG A 500 -8.94 -17.97 1.19
CA ARG A 500 -9.45 -18.28 -0.15
C ARG A 500 -8.78 -17.40 -1.21
N LEU A 501 -8.65 -16.10 -0.95
CA LEU A 501 -7.94 -15.20 -1.87
C LEU A 501 -6.48 -15.60 -2.07
N LEU A 502 -5.76 -15.96 -1.01
CA LEU A 502 -4.39 -16.47 -1.10
C LEU A 502 -4.33 -17.80 -1.88
N SER A 503 -5.31 -18.69 -1.70
CA SER A 503 -5.38 -19.93 -2.48
C SER A 503 -5.57 -19.64 -3.98
N ASP A 504 -6.38 -18.65 -4.33
CA ASP A 504 -6.55 -18.24 -5.72
C ASP A 504 -5.27 -17.66 -6.31
N VAL A 505 -4.57 -16.79 -5.55
CA VAL A 505 -3.27 -16.25 -5.95
C VAL A 505 -2.23 -17.36 -6.15
N LYS A 506 -2.18 -18.34 -5.23
CA LYS A 506 -1.28 -19.49 -5.39
C LYS A 506 -1.55 -20.24 -6.70
N LYS A 507 -2.81 -20.48 -7.04
CA LYS A 507 -3.17 -21.12 -8.32
C LYS A 507 -2.71 -20.30 -9.53
N MET A 508 -2.86 -18.96 -9.49
CA MET A 508 -2.37 -18.09 -10.56
C MET A 508 -0.85 -18.21 -10.74
N VAL A 509 -0.11 -18.29 -9.63
CA VAL A 509 1.35 -18.48 -9.62
C VAL A 509 1.73 -19.86 -10.16
N ASP A 510 1.06 -20.93 -9.68
CA ASP A 510 1.31 -22.32 -10.12
C ASP A 510 1.09 -22.47 -11.63
N ILE A 511 0.00 -21.93 -12.17
CA ILE A 511 -0.31 -21.94 -13.61
C ILE A 511 0.82 -21.26 -14.40
N GLN A 512 1.32 -20.10 -13.94
CA GLN A 512 2.39 -19.42 -14.66
C GLN A 512 3.74 -20.15 -14.53
N LYS A 513 4.02 -20.78 -13.37
CA LYS A 513 5.22 -21.62 -13.19
C LYS A 513 5.22 -22.81 -14.15
N GLU A 514 4.10 -23.52 -14.26
CA GLU A 514 3.93 -24.64 -15.21
C GLU A 514 4.10 -24.19 -16.65
N ALA A 515 3.42 -23.11 -17.05
CA ALA A 515 3.47 -22.57 -18.41
C ALA A 515 4.87 -22.11 -18.83
N THR A 516 5.72 -21.69 -17.89
CA THR A 516 7.07 -21.16 -18.15
C THR A 516 8.19 -22.11 -17.72
N ASN A 517 7.86 -23.27 -17.16
CA ASN A 517 8.80 -24.21 -16.53
C ASN A 517 9.75 -23.50 -15.53
N PHE A 518 9.17 -22.60 -14.73
CA PHE A 518 9.93 -21.75 -13.84
C PHE A 518 10.12 -22.37 -12.46
N THR A 519 11.34 -22.31 -11.96
CA THR A 519 11.70 -22.65 -10.58
C THR A 519 12.44 -21.47 -9.97
N LEU A 520 11.96 -21.02 -8.80
CA LEU A 520 12.64 -19.97 -8.06
C LEU A 520 13.97 -20.47 -7.51
N LYS A 521 15.07 -19.87 -7.97
CA LYS A 521 16.41 -20.20 -7.47
C LYS A 521 16.81 -19.21 -6.38
N GLN A 522 16.98 -19.71 -5.19
CA GLN A 522 17.51 -18.96 -4.04
C GLN A 522 18.90 -19.55 -3.68
N PRO A 523 20.00 -18.84 -3.91
CA PRO A 523 21.34 -19.33 -3.58
C PRO A 523 21.44 -19.76 -2.12
N GLY A 524 21.94 -21.00 -1.88
CA GLY A 524 22.11 -21.56 -0.55
C GLY A 524 20.83 -22.05 0.15
N ILE A 525 19.69 -22.07 -0.53
CA ILE A 525 18.43 -22.66 -0.02
C ILE A 525 18.05 -23.91 -0.81
N ASN A 526 18.18 -23.86 -2.13
CA ASN A 526 17.84 -24.95 -3.05
C ASN A 526 19.14 -25.39 -3.77
N ASN A 527 19.89 -26.28 -3.17
CA ASN A 527 20.98 -27.00 -3.81
C ASN A 527 20.52 -28.42 -4.13
#